data_1e56b1af0c36a0f2bcc25d15e157203a
#
_entry.id   1e56b1af0c36a0f2bcc25d15e157203a
#
_cell.length_a   1.000
_cell.length_b   1.000
_cell.length_c   1.000
_cell.angle_alpha   90.00
_cell.angle_beta   90.00
_cell.angle_gamma   90.00
#
_symmetry.space_group_name_H-M   'P 1'
#
loop_
_entity.id
_entity.type
_entity.pdbx_description
1 polymer ?
#
loop_
_entity_poly.entity_id
_entity_poly.type
_entity_poly.pdbx_seq_one_letter_code
_entity_poly.pdbx_strand_id
1 'polypeptide(L)'
;MAEEESRLGAGQGTGAALGREDDGVSTAPVQGPDAVGHLRSLLRPLVRICVAVMGVVALLAAGASIWAWTVSAGHIEIAGEGSGDGAAARAPVAIVLGAAVHADGQPSPWLAHRLDAAAELYTSGRVEAILVSGDNRRAGYDEPTVMRSYLLSRGIPEQAIAVDYAGFDTYDTCVRARRIFGIERALLVTQDFHEPRAVAICRSVGLDVDGVGDSRARSDRIGWTVSWTRERAAAIKAVVDVVSRRDPTLGRQETSVKEAVAWTREHRR
;
A
#
# COMPACT_ATOMS: atom_id res chain seq x y z
N MET A 1 -61.84 56.06 13.20
CA MET A 1 -62.95 56.46 12.35
C MET A 1 -63.52 55.16 11.90
N ALA A 2 -64.52 54.78 12.55
CA ALA A 2 -65.98 54.94 12.35
C ALA A 2 -66.47 53.71 11.59
N GLU A 3 -67.12 52.75 12.25
CA GLU A 3 -68.61 52.72 12.47
C GLU A 3 -69.25 52.32 11.13
N GLU A 4 -70.25 51.51 11.06
CA GLU A 4 -71.40 51.21 11.92
C GLU A 4 -72.19 50.05 11.28
N GLU A 5 -72.72 49.11 12.05
CA GLU A 5 -74.14 48.78 12.25
C GLU A 5 -74.98 48.60 10.95
N SER A 6 -75.94 47.70 10.86
CA SER A 6 -77.00 47.34 11.74
C SER A 6 -77.99 46.35 11.11
N ARG A 7 -78.50 45.41 11.92
CA ARG A 7 -79.89 45.00 12.08
C ARG A 7 -80.65 44.09 11.12
N LEU A 8 -81.03 42.99 11.66
CA LEU A 8 -82.43 42.50 11.92
C LEU A 8 -83.25 42.02 10.75
N GLY A 9 -83.73 40.78 10.92
CA GLY A 9 -84.95 40.27 10.29
C GLY A 9 -85.28 38.84 10.69
N ALA A 10 -86.12 38.71 11.69
CA ALA A 10 -86.71 37.45 12.15
C ALA A 10 -87.71 36.85 11.16
N GLY A 11 -87.72 35.53 11.02
CA GLY A 11 -88.77 34.81 10.30
C GLY A 11 -88.88 33.36 10.80
N GLN A 12 -89.87 33.09 11.58
CA GLN A 12 -90.29 31.76 12.07
C GLN A 12 -90.87 30.93 10.92
N GLY A 13 -90.64 29.61 10.94
CA GLY A 13 -91.36 28.69 10.03
C GLY A 13 -90.98 27.22 10.24
N THR A 14 -91.70 26.62 11.21
CA THR A 14 -92.23 25.23 11.29
C THR A 14 -91.57 24.10 10.46
N GLY A 15 -91.05 23.14 11.14
CA GLY A 15 -91.23 21.70 11.18
C GLY A 15 -91.30 20.85 9.91
N ALA A 16 -90.33 19.94 9.80
CA ALA A 16 -90.59 18.55 9.38
C ALA A 16 -89.38 17.69 9.74
N ALA A 17 -89.58 16.69 10.59
CA ALA A 17 -88.61 15.65 10.91
C ALA A 17 -88.50 14.72 9.69
N LEU A 18 -87.30 14.57 9.14
CA LEU A 18 -86.97 13.45 8.25
C LEU A 18 -85.66 12.78 8.76
N GLY A 19 -85.80 11.47 8.88
CA GLY A 19 -84.80 10.59 9.49
C GLY A 19 -83.41 10.72 8.89
N ARG A 20 -82.48 10.75 9.76
CA ARG A 20 -81.05 10.65 9.43
C ARG A 20 -80.71 9.19 9.49
N GLU A 21 -80.64 8.52 8.33
CA GLU A 21 -79.90 7.25 8.19
C GLU A 21 -78.43 7.54 8.40
N ASP A 22 -77.89 6.95 9.46
CA ASP A 22 -76.50 7.05 9.87
C ASP A 22 -75.70 5.99 9.03
N ASP A 23 -75.32 6.35 7.79
CA ASP A 23 -74.46 5.57 7.02
C ASP A 23 -73.02 5.66 7.65
N GLY A 24 -72.78 4.74 8.59
CA GLY A 24 -71.49 4.52 9.21
C GLY A 24 -70.45 4.09 8.15
N VAL A 25 -69.86 5.07 7.53
CA VAL A 25 -68.62 4.81 6.74
C VAL A 25 -67.50 4.50 7.71
N SER A 26 -67.30 3.21 7.95
CA SER A 26 -66.16 2.69 8.68
C SER A 26 -64.91 2.96 7.85
N THR A 27 -64.21 4.05 8.14
CA THR A 27 -62.85 4.32 7.61
C THR A 27 -61.89 3.44 8.39
N ALA A 28 -61.79 2.15 8.01
CA ALA A 28 -60.67 1.32 8.41
C ALA A 28 -59.40 1.94 7.85
N PRO A 29 -58.34 2.15 8.64
CA PRO A 29 -57.08 2.65 8.11
C PRO A 29 -56.53 1.64 7.11
N VAL A 30 -56.40 2.05 5.87
CA VAL A 30 -55.69 1.29 4.85
C VAL A 30 -54.23 1.21 5.31
N GLN A 31 -53.88 0.10 5.96
CA GLN A 31 -52.49 -0.22 6.26
C GLN A 31 -51.81 -0.50 4.90
N GLY A 32 -51.16 0.53 4.34
CA GLY A 32 -50.26 0.36 3.22
C GLY A 32 -49.18 -0.64 3.61
N PRO A 33 -48.66 -1.44 2.67
CA PRO A 33 -47.61 -2.40 2.96
C PRO A 33 -46.43 -1.67 3.60
N ASP A 34 -45.94 -2.18 4.75
CA ASP A 34 -44.79 -1.66 5.49
C ASP A 34 -43.49 -1.78 4.62
N ALA A 35 -43.37 -0.90 3.62
CA ALA A 35 -42.25 -0.83 2.71
C ALA A 35 -40.90 -0.73 3.47
N VAL A 36 -40.93 -0.07 4.65
CA VAL A 36 -39.77 0.05 5.53
C VAL A 36 -39.42 -1.30 6.17
N GLY A 37 -40.43 -2.09 6.54
CA GLY A 37 -40.25 -3.43 7.11
C GLY A 37 -39.66 -4.40 6.09
N HIS A 38 -40.16 -4.40 4.87
CA HIS A 38 -39.63 -5.21 3.76
C HIS A 38 -38.22 -4.82 3.38
N LEU A 39 -37.91 -3.52 3.28
CA LEU A 39 -36.54 -3.05 2.99
C LEU A 39 -35.57 -3.48 4.09
N ARG A 40 -35.94 -3.35 5.36
CA ARG A 40 -35.12 -3.80 6.51
C ARG A 40 -34.90 -5.32 6.49
N SER A 41 -35.88 -6.12 6.12
CA SER A 41 -35.74 -7.58 6.03
C SER A 41 -34.77 -8.03 4.94
N LEU A 42 -34.72 -7.31 3.80
CA LEU A 42 -33.78 -7.55 2.71
C LEU A 42 -32.35 -7.04 3.02
N LEU A 43 -32.25 -5.92 3.73
CA LEU A 43 -30.93 -5.34 4.08
C LEU A 43 -30.21 -6.11 5.17
N ARG A 44 -30.92 -6.72 6.14
CA ARG A 44 -30.31 -7.47 7.25
C ARG A 44 -29.37 -8.61 6.81
N PRO A 45 -29.76 -9.53 5.89
CA PRO A 45 -28.86 -10.59 5.44
C PRO A 45 -27.67 -10.01 4.66
N LEU A 46 -27.88 -8.97 3.85
CA LEU A 46 -26.80 -8.31 3.11
C LEU A 46 -25.75 -7.70 4.04
N VAL A 47 -26.20 -6.97 5.07
CA VAL A 47 -25.29 -6.42 6.10
C VAL A 47 -24.54 -7.53 6.82
N ARG A 48 -25.19 -8.64 7.19
CA ARG A 48 -24.53 -9.79 7.83
C ARG A 48 -23.45 -10.40 6.92
N ILE A 49 -23.74 -10.57 5.63
CA ILE A 49 -22.77 -11.06 4.65
C ILE A 49 -21.59 -10.09 4.53
N CYS A 50 -21.84 -8.78 4.39
CA CYS A 50 -20.79 -7.77 4.34
C CYS A 50 -19.91 -7.79 5.59
N VAL A 51 -20.50 -7.88 6.78
CA VAL A 51 -19.75 -7.97 8.04
C VAL A 51 -18.92 -9.24 8.10
N ALA A 52 -19.47 -10.39 7.69
CA ALA A 52 -18.75 -11.66 7.65
C ALA A 52 -17.57 -11.60 6.66
N VAL A 53 -17.77 -11.05 5.45
CA VAL A 53 -16.71 -10.87 4.44
C VAL A 53 -15.62 -9.93 4.97
N MET A 54 -15.99 -8.79 5.56
CA MET A 54 -15.02 -7.88 6.18
C MET A 54 -14.24 -8.56 7.31
N GLY A 55 -14.89 -9.38 8.13
CA GLY A 55 -14.23 -10.17 9.16
C GLY A 55 -13.20 -11.14 8.60
N VAL A 56 -13.55 -11.87 7.55
CA VAL A 56 -12.62 -12.79 6.85
C VAL A 56 -11.43 -12.02 6.26
N VAL A 57 -11.67 -10.90 5.57
CA VAL A 57 -10.59 -10.06 5.00
C VAL A 57 -9.68 -9.53 6.10
N ALA A 58 -10.22 -9.09 7.23
CA ALA A 58 -9.43 -8.62 8.37
C ALA A 58 -8.56 -9.74 8.96
N LEU A 59 -9.10 -10.96 9.10
CA LEU A 59 -8.34 -12.12 9.57
C LEU A 59 -7.22 -12.50 8.61
N LEU A 60 -7.48 -12.50 7.30
CA LEU A 60 -6.45 -12.74 6.28
C LEU A 60 -5.36 -11.69 6.32
N ALA A 61 -5.71 -10.40 6.44
CA ALA A 61 -4.76 -9.31 6.55
C ALA A 61 -3.91 -9.41 7.83
N ALA A 62 -4.52 -9.78 8.96
CA ALA A 62 -3.82 -10.01 10.21
C ALA A 62 -2.85 -11.19 10.08
N GLY A 63 -3.28 -12.34 9.56
CA GLY A 63 -2.45 -13.51 9.33
C GLY A 63 -1.27 -13.22 8.41
N ALA A 64 -1.50 -12.53 7.28
CA ALA A 64 -0.45 -12.12 6.36
C ALA A 64 0.54 -11.13 7.01
N SER A 65 0.06 -10.22 7.86
CA SER A 65 0.92 -9.30 8.60
C SER A 65 1.77 -10.00 9.66
N ILE A 66 1.19 -10.97 10.37
CA ILE A 66 1.91 -11.80 11.35
C ILE A 66 3.00 -12.62 10.64
N TRP A 67 2.66 -13.25 9.50
CA TRP A 67 3.65 -13.94 8.67
C TRP A 67 4.80 -13.01 8.27
N ALA A 68 4.51 -11.83 7.73
CA ALA A 68 5.53 -10.87 7.32
C ALA A 68 6.44 -10.48 8.51
N TRP A 69 5.83 -10.19 9.66
CA TRP A 69 6.57 -9.83 10.87
C TRP A 69 7.43 -10.98 11.40
N THR A 70 6.90 -12.22 11.44
CA THR A 70 7.65 -13.38 11.97
C THR A 70 8.85 -13.75 11.08
N VAL A 71 8.67 -13.69 9.74
CA VAL A 71 9.76 -14.01 8.80
C VAL A 71 10.83 -12.93 8.77
N SER A 72 10.47 -11.66 9.02
CA SER A 72 11.41 -10.54 9.04
C SER A 72 12.03 -10.26 10.41
N ALA A 73 11.56 -10.92 11.48
CA ALA A 73 12.04 -10.68 12.84
C ALA A 73 13.56 -10.92 12.95
N GLY A 74 14.28 -9.93 13.51
CA GLY A 74 15.73 -9.97 13.62
C GLY A 74 16.50 -9.66 12.33
N HIS A 75 15.81 -9.32 11.24
CA HIS A 75 16.38 -9.04 9.92
C HIS A 75 16.14 -7.60 9.43
N ILE A 76 15.80 -6.67 10.32
CA ILE A 76 15.54 -5.26 9.95
C ILE A 76 16.32 -4.35 10.89
N GLU A 77 17.06 -3.42 10.31
CA GLU A 77 17.64 -2.27 10.99
C GLU A 77 17.07 -0.96 10.41
N ILE A 78 17.14 0.13 11.16
CA ILE A 78 16.71 1.45 10.70
C ILE A 78 17.94 2.26 10.27
N ALA A 79 17.89 2.82 9.08
CA ALA A 79 18.96 3.65 8.54
C ALA A 79 19.22 4.87 9.45
N GLY A 80 20.48 5.12 9.80
CA GLY A 80 20.87 6.25 10.66
C GLY A 80 20.63 6.05 12.17
N GLU A 81 19.88 5.03 12.58
CA GLU A 81 19.82 4.60 13.97
C GLU A 81 20.94 3.59 14.17
N GLY A 82 21.99 3.95 14.91
CA GLY A 82 23.11 3.04 15.15
C GLY A 82 22.63 1.68 15.62
N SER A 83 23.14 0.62 15.02
CA SER A 83 22.86 -0.75 15.46
C SER A 83 23.31 -0.85 16.91
N GLY A 84 22.34 -0.96 17.85
CA GLY A 84 22.70 -1.26 19.24
C GLY A 84 23.53 -2.52 19.25
N ASP A 85 24.69 -2.49 19.87
CA ASP A 85 25.65 -3.59 20.19
C ASP A 85 25.90 -4.69 19.14
N GLY A 86 25.24 -4.67 17.97
CA GLY A 86 25.45 -5.59 16.85
C GLY A 86 26.25 -4.93 15.73
N ALA A 87 27.16 -5.68 15.12
CA ALA A 87 27.81 -5.22 13.88
C ALA A 87 26.75 -4.93 12.82
N ALA A 88 26.75 -3.70 12.28
CA ALA A 88 25.83 -3.30 11.21
C ALA A 88 25.86 -4.33 10.06
N ALA A 89 24.70 -4.75 9.58
CA ALA A 89 24.58 -5.77 8.54
C ALA A 89 25.39 -5.37 7.28
N ARG A 90 26.05 -6.36 6.67
CA ARG A 90 26.83 -6.19 5.45
C ARG A 90 26.43 -7.23 4.43
N ALA A 91 26.40 -6.85 3.15
CA ALA A 91 26.14 -7.77 2.06
C ALA A 91 26.89 -7.28 0.79
N PRO A 92 27.08 -8.12 -0.22
CA PRO A 92 27.69 -7.67 -1.48
C PRO A 92 26.88 -6.59 -2.19
N VAL A 93 25.55 -6.60 -2.05
CA VAL A 93 24.63 -5.76 -2.84
C VAL A 93 23.60 -5.09 -1.95
N ALA A 94 23.30 -3.81 -2.22
CA ALA A 94 22.07 -3.18 -1.78
C ALA A 94 21.02 -3.27 -2.90
N ILE A 95 19.80 -3.74 -2.59
CA ILE A 95 18.66 -3.72 -3.51
C ILE A 95 17.77 -2.57 -3.08
N VAL A 96 17.59 -1.57 -3.95
CA VAL A 96 16.73 -0.42 -3.69
C VAL A 96 15.39 -0.61 -4.40
N LEU A 97 14.32 -0.67 -3.62
CA LEU A 97 12.96 -0.76 -4.16
C LEU A 97 12.48 0.61 -4.66
N GLY A 98 11.84 0.64 -5.83
CA GLY A 98 11.17 1.81 -6.36
C GLY A 98 10.03 2.31 -5.46
N ALA A 99 9.68 3.59 -5.59
CA ALA A 99 8.55 4.20 -4.90
C ALA A 99 7.70 5.06 -5.84
N ALA A 100 8.22 6.20 -6.28
CA ALA A 100 7.57 7.05 -7.27
C ALA A 100 8.56 8.08 -7.85
N VAL A 101 8.30 8.47 -9.09
CA VAL A 101 8.97 9.59 -9.78
C VAL A 101 7.93 10.64 -10.09
N HIS A 102 8.26 11.91 -9.86
CA HIS A 102 7.41 13.05 -10.18
C HIS A 102 7.39 13.34 -11.70
N ALA A 103 6.40 14.10 -12.16
CA ALA A 103 6.25 14.45 -13.57
C ALA A 103 7.42 15.29 -14.14
N ASP A 104 8.20 15.93 -13.29
CA ASP A 104 9.42 16.67 -13.63
C ASP A 104 10.67 15.77 -13.76
N GLY A 105 10.50 14.46 -13.64
CA GLY A 105 11.60 13.49 -13.73
C GLY A 105 12.46 13.39 -12.46
N GLN A 106 12.06 14.00 -11.36
CA GLN A 106 12.78 13.87 -10.10
C GLN A 106 12.22 12.73 -9.25
N PRO A 107 13.05 12.05 -8.44
CA PRO A 107 12.55 11.05 -7.49
C PRO A 107 11.66 11.74 -6.45
N SER A 108 10.58 11.07 -6.05
CA SER A 108 9.80 11.54 -4.89
C SER A 108 10.69 11.62 -3.64
N PRO A 109 10.34 12.43 -2.64
CA PRO A 109 11.10 12.49 -1.39
C PRO A 109 11.32 11.12 -0.75
N TRP A 110 10.35 10.23 -0.85
CA TRP A 110 10.46 8.87 -0.33
C TRP A 110 11.44 8.02 -1.11
N LEU A 111 11.45 8.14 -2.44
CA LEU A 111 12.44 7.46 -3.28
C LEU A 111 13.85 8.02 -3.04
N ALA A 112 13.99 9.35 -2.96
CA ALA A 112 15.26 9.99 -2.66
C ALA A 112 15.85 9.51 -1.33
N HIS A 113 15.04 9.35 -0.28
CA HIS A 113 15.48 8.83 1.01
C HIS A 113 16.01 7.39 0.91
N ARG A 114 15.37 6.50 0.12
CA ARG A 114 15.90 5.15 -0.12
C ARG A 114 17.26 5.20 -0.83
N LEU A 115 17.37 6.05 -1.83
CA LEU A 115 18.61 6.21 -2.60
C LEU A 115 19.74 6.80 -1.75
N ASP A 116 19.43 7.77 -0.87
CA ASP A 116 20.39 8.30 0.09
C ASP A 116 20.89 7.21 1.05
N ALA A 117 19.98 6.40 1.60
CA ALA A 117 20.36 5.27 2.46
C ALA A 117 21.25 4.26 1.72
N ALA A 118 20.93 3.93 0.47
CA ALA A 118 21.77 3.05 -0.34
C ALA A 118 23.15 3.65 -0.65
N ALA A 119 23.21 4.97 -0.90
CA ALA A 119 24.48 5.68 -1.09
C ALA A 119 25.35 5.65 0.18
N GLU A 120 24.74 5.80 1.36
CA GLU A 120 25.43 5.66 2.65
C GLU A 120 25.95 4.23 2.87
N LEU A 121 25.17 3.20 2.53
CA LEU A 121 25.61 1.81 2.59
C LEU A 121 26.81 1.55 1.69
N TYR A 122 26.80 2.12 0.49
CA TYR A 122 27.92 2.00 -0.41
C TYR A 122 29.15 2.76 0.09
N THR A 123 29.03 4.02 0.46
CA THR A 123 30.18 4.86 0.89
C THR A 123 30.80 4.38 2.19
N SER A 124 30.01 3.84 3.11
CA SER A 124 30.50 3.20 4.35
C SER A 124 31.12 1.81 4.14
N GLY A 125 31.10 1.28 2.93
CA GLY A 125 31.67 -0.04 2.62
C GLY A 125 30.83 -1.21 3.14
N ARG A 126 29.57 -0.99 3.46
CA ARG A 126 28.63 -2.04 3.88
C ARG A 126 28.14 -2.87 2.70
N VAL A 127 28.11 -2.26 1.50
CA VAL A 127 27.83 -2.94 0.23
C VAL A 127 28.88 -2.59 -0.81
N GLU A 128 28.99 -3.42 -1.85
CA GLU A 128 29.95 -3.29 -2.95
C GLU A 128 29.25 -2.88 -4.27
N ALA A 129 27.93 -3.11 -4.39
CA ALA A 129 27.12 -2.71 -5.52
C ALA A 129 25.74 -2.29 -5.09
N ILE A 130 25.06 -1.50 -5.94
CA ILE A 130 23.65 -1.11 -5.75
C ILE A 130 22.85 -1.60 -6.96
N LEU A 131 21.82 -2.42 -6.72
CA LEU A 131 20.81 -2.75 -7.72
C LEU A 131 19.60 -1.85 -7.48
N VAL A 132 19.28 -0.96 -8.43
CA VAL A 132 18.02 -0.20 -8.41
C VAL A 132 16.97 -0.96 -9.20
N SER A 133 15.80 -1.20 -8.60
CA SER A 133 14.72 -1.98 -9.22
C SER A 133 13.40 -1.21 -9.14
N GLY A 134 12.78 -0.96 -10.27
CA GLY A 134 11.59 -0.14 -10.38
C GLY A 134 10.76 -0.42 -11.63
N ASP A 135 9.66 0.35 -11.77
CA ASP A 135 8.68 0.21 -12.86
C ASP A 135 9.06 1.10 -14.04
N ASN A 136 9.02 0.51 -15.23
CA ASN A 136 9.16 1.23 -16.49
C ASN A 136 8.08 0.84 -17.54
N ARG A 137 6.93 0.34 -17.12
CA ARG A 137 5.87 -0.15 -18.01
C ARG A 137 5.13 0.94 -18.76
N ARG A 138 5.18 2.18 -18.31
CA ARG A 138 4.42 3.30 -18.90
C ARG A 138 5.32 4.15 -19.77
N ALA A 139 4.85 4.52 -20.96
CA ALA A 139 5.56 5.48 -21.80
C ALA A 139 5.81 6.79 -21.02
N GLY A 140 7.07 7.23 -20.98
CA GLY A 140 7.47 8.44 -20.26
C GLY A 140 7.64 8.27 -18.74
N TYR A 141 7.56 7.04 -18.21
CA TYR A 141 7.83 6.73 -16.81
C TYR A 141 8.95 5.69 -16.73
N ASP A 142 10.14 6.12 -16.35
CA ASP A 142 11.34 5.28 -16.23
C ASP A 142 11.98 5.51 -14.86
N GLU A 143 11.43 4.84 -13.85
CA GLU A 143 11.87 4.97 -12.47
C GLU A 143 13.32 4.49 -12.27
N PRO A 144 13.76 3.33 -12.81
CA PRO A 144 15.12 2.86 -12.61
C PRO A 144 16.19 3.81 -13.17
N THR A 145 15.95 4.43 -14.32
CA THR A 145 16.86 5.43 -14.89
C THR A 145 16.98 6.67 -14.01
N VAL A 146 15.86 7.15 -13.44
CA VAL A 146 15.88 8.26 -12.48
C VAL A 146 16.66 7.87 -11.22
N MET A 147 16.43 6.67 -10.68
CA MET A 147 17.15 6.16 -9.51
C MET A 147 18.67 6.13 -9.76
N ARG A 148 19.09 5.60 -10.92
CA ARG A 148 20.49 5.57 -11.31
C ARG A 148 21.09 6.98 -11.41
N SER A 149 20.40 7.90 -12.09
CA SER A 149 20.86 9.28 -12.26
C SER A 149 21.01 10.00 -10.91
N TYR A 150 20.10 9.75 -9.97
CA TYR A 150 20.18 10.28 -8.62
C TYR A 150 21.44 9.76 -7.88
N LEU A 151 21.71 8.45 -7.92
CA LEU A 151 22.90 7.88 -7.29
C LEU A 151 24.20 8.42 -7.90
N LEU A 152 24.26 8.62 -9.23
CA LEU A 152 25.38 9.29 -9.89
C LEU A 152 25.59 10.72 -9.35
N SER A 153 24.52 11.49 -9.14
CA SER A 153 24.59 12.82 -8.55
C SER A 153 25.07 12.82 -7.09
N ARG A 154 24.93 11.68 -6.39
CA ARG A 154 25.46 11.43 -5.04
C ARG A 154 26.91 10.94 -5.04
N GLY A 155 27.56 10.87 -6.21
CA GLY A 155 28.96 10.45 -6.33
C GLY A 155 29.17 8.95 -6.31
N ILE A 156 28.10 8.14 -6.46
CA ILE A 156 28.25 6.69 -6.60
C ILE A 156 28.79 6.40 -8.02
N PRO A 157 29.89 5.64 -8.16
CA PRO A 157 30.43 5.28 -9.47
C PRO A 157 29.41 4.53 -10.33
N GLU A 158 29.35 4.88 -11.61
CA GLU A 158 28.43 4.23 -12.55
C GLU A 158 28.61 2.70 -12.58
N GLN A 159 29.82 2.25 -12.51
CA GLN A 159 30.20 0.82 -12.54
C GLN A 159 29.73 0.06 -11.30
N ALA A 160 29.40 0.76 -10.20
CA ALA A 160 28.86 0.15 -8.99
C ALA A 160 27.34 0.05 -8.99
N ILE A 161 26.63 0.52 -10.04
CA ILE A 161 25.18 0.57 -10.13
C ILE A 161 24.69 -0.38 -11.21
N ALA A 162 23.87 -1.36 -10.82
CA ALA A 162 23.09 -2.20 -11.73
C ALA A 162 21.64 -1.74 -11.76
N VAL A 163 20.93 -1.98 -12.87
CA VAL A 163 19.56 -1.45 -13.09
C VAL A 163 18.62 -2.58 -13.49
N ASP A 164 17.52 -2.71 -12.78
CA ASP A 164 16.42 -3.62 -13.09
C ASP A 164 15.19 -2.84 -13.54
N TYR A 165 14.85 -2.95 -14.82
CA TYR A 165 13.71 -2.28 -15.45
C TYR A 165 12.40 -3.05 -15.37
N ALA A 166 12.38 -4.20 -14.70
CA ALA A 166 11.20 -5.05 -14.60
C ALA A 166 10.82 -5.44 -13.16
N GLY A 167 11.26 -4.65 -12.19
CA GLY A 167 10.85 -4.74 -10.80
C GLY A 167 9.49 -4.09 -10.58
N PHE A 168 8.45 -4.66 -11.17
CA PHE A 168 7.10 -4.07 -11.20
C PHE A 168 6.37 -4.10 -9.86
N ASP A 169 6.77 -4.98 -8.98
CA ASP A 169 6.39 -5.02 -7.57
C ASP A 169 7.52 -5.69 -6.76
N THR A 170 7.32 -5.74 -5.43
CA THR A 170 8.34 -6.29 -4.51
C THR A 170 8.65 -7.77 -4.79
N TYR A 171 7.64 -8.58 -5.14
CA TYR A 171 7.83 -9.99 -5.47
C TYR A 171 8.66 -10.15 -6.75
N ASP A 172 8.35 -9.37 -7.78
CA ASP A 172 9.09 -9.36 -9.04
C ASP A 172 10.55 -9.01 -8.80
N THR A 173 10.83 -7.93 -8.05
CA THR A 173 12.18 -7.53 -7.68
C THR A 173 12.93 -8.66 -6.97
N CYS A 174 12.35 -9.31 -5.97
CA CYS A 174 13.02 -10.37 -5.21
C CYS A 174 13.34 -11.59 -6.09
N VAL A 175 12.37 -12.04 -6.91
CA VAL A 175 12.58 -13.18 -7.82
C VAL A 175 13.63 -12.85 -8.89
N ARG A 176 13.59 -11.64 -9.46
CA ARG A 176 14.53 -11.18 -10.49
C ARG A 176 15.92 -10.98 -9.92
N ALA A 177 16.05 -10.36 -8.74
CA ALA A 177 17.35 -10.22 -8.06
C ALA A 177 18.06 -11.57 -7.95
N ARG A 178 17.34 -12.62 -7.58
CA ARG A 178 17.89 -13.97 -7.46
C ARG A 178 18.12 -14.65 -8.81
N ARG A 179 17.09 -14.68 -9.69
CA ARG A 179 17.10 -15.52 -10.90
C ARG A 179 17.78 -14.86 -12.10
N ILE A 180 17.71 -13.52 -12.21
CA ILE A 180 18.27 -12.75 -13.32
C ILE A 180 19.65 -12.21 -12.96
N PHE A 181 19.78 -11.55 -11.80
CA PHE A 181 21.02 -10.90 -11.38
C PHE A 181 21.93 -11.80 -10.54
N GLY A 182 21.47 -13.01 -10.18
CA GLY A 182 22.28 -14.00 -9.46
C GLY A 182 22.69 -13.56 -8.05
N ILE A 183 21.87 -12.74 -7.39
CA ILE A 183 22.13 -12.27 -6.04
C ILE A 183 21.68 -13.36 -5.06
N GLU A 184 22.58 -13.75 -4.14
CA GLU A 184 22.31 -14.71 -3.08
C GLU A 184 22.05 -14.01 -1.74
N ARG A 185 22.79 -12.91 -1.47
CA ARG A 185 22.66 -12.11 -0.26
C ARG A 185 22.67 -10.62 -0.57
N ALA A 186 21.78 -9.86 0.08
CA ALA A 186 21.66 -8.41 -0.11
C ALA A 186 21.19 -7.69 1.14
N LEU A 187 21.42 -6.35 1.18
CA LEU A 187 20.67 -5.42 2.02
C LEU A 187 19.50 -4.87 1.19
N LEU A 188 18.30 -5.01 1.70
CA LEU A 188 17.09 -4.52 1.04
C LEU A 188 16.75 -3.14 1.59
N VAL A 189 16.58 -2.14 0.71
CA VAL A 189 16.39 -0.75 1.11
C VAL A 189 15.01 -0.26 0.72
N THR A 190 14.19 0.07 1.71
CA THR A 190 12.87 0.68 1.51
C THR A 190 12.45 1.50 2.74
N GLN A 191 11.17 1.93 2.87
CA GLN A 191 10.69 2.56 4.09
C GLN A 191 10.44 1.53 5.20
N ASP A 192 10.59 1.96 6.43
CA ASP A 192 10.44 1.15 7.65
C ASP A 192 9.11 0.38 7.75
N PHE A 193 7.99 1.01 7.37
CA PHE A 193 6.67 0.36 7.37
C PHE A 193 6.55 -0.74 6.31
N HIS A 194 7.36 -0.69 5.25
CA HIS A 194 7.34 -1.64 4.14
C HIS A 194 8.32 -2.81 4.34
N GLU A 195 9.39 -2.61 5.12
CA GLU A 195 10.45 -3.60 5.34
C GLU A 195 9.94 -4.99 5.76
N PRO A 196 9.02 -5.13 6.73
CA PRO A 196 8.60 -6.47 7.15
C PRO A 196 8.05 -7.31 6.00
N ARG A 197 7.23 -6.71 5.12
CA ARG A 197 6.67 -7.41 3.97
C ARG A 197 7.72 -7.66 2.89
N ALA A 198 8.57 -6.71 2.63
CA ALA A 198 9.59 -6.82 1.59
C ALA A 198 10.64 -7.89 1.93
N VAL A 199 11.15 -7.88 3.16
CA VAL A 199 12.06 -8.91 3.67
C VAL A 199 11.40 -10.30 3.64
N ALA A 200 10.14 -10.41 4.11
CA ALA A 200 9.43 -11.69 4.12
C ALA A 200 9.26 -12.27 2.71
N ILE A 201 8.92 -11.44 1.71
CA ILE A 201 8.81 -11.87 0.31
C ILE A 201 10.17 -12.37 -0.19
N CYS A 202 11.24 -11.56 -0.07
CA CYS A 202 12.56 -11.91 -0.60
C CYS A 202 13.09 -13.20 0.05
N ARG A 203 12.98 -13.36 1.37
CA ARG A 203 13.40 -14.58 2.06
C ARG A 203 12.57 -15.80 1.63
N SER A 204 11.27 -15.63 1.43
CA SER A 204 10.38 -16.72 0.97
C SER A 204 10.67 -17.20 -0.46
N VAL A 205 11.24 -16.37 -1.31
CA VAL A 205 11.73 -16.79 -2.64
C VAL A 205 13.18 -17.29 -2.61
N GLY A 206 13.78 -17.36 -1.42
CA GLY A 206 15.11 -17.92 -1.18
C GLY A 206 16.25 -16.94 -1.42
N LEU A 207 16.00 -15.64 -1.35
CA LEU A 207 17.02 -14.59 -1.34
C LEU A 207 17.36 -14.25 0.12
N ASP A 208 18.61 -14.38 0.53
CA ASP A 208 19.02 -14.00 1.89
C ASP A 208 19.15 -12.48 1.98
N VAL A 209 18.23 -11.85 2.74
CA VAL A 209 18.23 -10.39 2.88
C VAL A 209 18.08 -9.97 4.33
N ASP A 210 18.78 -8.87 4.65
CA ASP A 210 18.50 -8.04 5.82
C ASP A 210 17.97 -6.69 5.32
N GLY A 211 16.92 -6.16 5.97
CA GLY A 211 16.26 -4.91 5.60
C GLY A 211 16.96 -3.70 6.22
N VAL A 212 17.03 -2.61 5.47
CA VAL A 212 17.50 -1.30 5.93
C VAL A 212 16.39 -0.30 5.69
N GLY A 213 15.57 -0.08 6.74
CA GLY A 213 14.37 0.74 6.70
C GLY A 213 14.65 2.23 6.83
N ASP A 214 14.18 3.05 5.89
CA ASP A 214 14.19 4.51 6.06
C ASP A 214 12.98 4.98 6.87
N SER A 215 13.23 5.69 7.98
CA SER A 215 12.19 6.23 8.86
C SER A 215 11.82 7.70 8.58
N ARG A 216 12.55 8.41 7.71
CA ARG A 216 12.34 9.85 7.42
C ARG A 216 10.96 10.14 6.85
N ALA A 217 10.35 9.18 6.16
CA ALA A 217 8.98 9.26 5.66
C ALA A 217 7.92 9.47 6.77
N ARG A 218 8.24 9.18 8.04
CA ARG A 218 7.35 9.44 9.20
C ARG A 218 7.05 10.92 9.42
N SER A 219 7.87 11.83 8.88
CA SER A 219 7.62 13.27 8.90
C SER A 219 6.37 13.66 8.08
N ASP A 220 6.07 12.95 7.01
CA ASP A 220 4.80 13.01 6.28
C ASP A 220 3.76 12.09 6.94
N ARG A 221 3.14 12.58 8.02
CA ARG A 221 2.21 11.78 8.83
C ARG A 221 1.02 11.24 8.05
N ILE A 222 0.49 11.99 7.09
CA ILE A 222 -0.67 11.58 6.28
C ILE A 222 -0.25 10.51 5.28
N GLY A 223 0.76 10.78 4.48
CA GLY A 223 1.28 9.84 3.50
C GLY A 223 1.75 8.53 4.16
N TRP A 224 2.43 8.63 5.30
CA TRP A 224 2.88 7.48 6.06
C TRP A 224 1.69 6.64 6.56
N THR A 225 0.66 7.25 7.17
CA THR A 225 -0.51 6.53 7.68
C THR A 225 -1.28 5.83 6.55
N VAL A 226 -1.48 6.51 5.42
CA VAL A 226 -2.13 5.93 4.24
C VAL A 226 -1.32 4.73 3.72
N SER A 227 -0.02 4.88 3.60
CA SER A 227 0.87 3.81 3.11
C SER A 227 0.92 2.64 4.09
N TRP A 228 1.04 2.91 5.38
CA TRP A 228 0.99 1.89 6.43
C TRP A 228 -0.34 1.10 6.40
N THR A 229 -1.47 1.76 6.15
CA THR A 229 -2.77 1.09 6.00
C THR A 229 -2.82 0.22 4.74
N ARG A 230 -2.28 0.72 3.60
CA ARG A 230 -2.18 -0.05 2.35
C ARG A 230 -1.33 -1.30 2.49
N GLU A 231 -0.29 -1.28 3.34
CA GLU A 231 0.56 -2.44 3.62
C GLU A 231 -0.24 -3.65 4.15
N ARG A 232 -1.33 -3.41 4.92
CA ARG A 232 -2.20 -4.48 5.42
C ARG A 232 -2.88 -5.26 4.27
N ALA A 233 -3.37 -4.54 3.27
CA ALA A 233 -3.96 -5.15 2.08
C ALA A 233 -2.87 -5.76 1.16
N ALA A 234 -1.74 -5.08 1.01
CA ALA A 234 -0.61 -5.57 0.22
C ALA A 234 0.01 -6.85 0.79
N ALA A 235 -0.07 -7.08 2.11
CA ALA A 235 0.40 -8.30 2.73
C ALA A 235 -0.38 -9.55 2.26
N ILE A 236 -1.70 -9.44 2.02
CA ILE A 236 -2.50 -10.53 1.45
C ILE A 236 -1.99 -10.89 0.06
N LYS A 237 -1.80 -9.87 -0.82
CA LYS A 237 -1.23 -10.11 -2.16
C LYS A 237 0.15 -10.77 -2.07
N ALA A 238 1.00 -10.34 -1.14
CA ALA A 238 2.32 -10.92 -0.96
C ALA A 238 2.27 -12.42 -0.65
N VAL A 239 1.38 -12.85 0.25
CA VAL A 239 1.17 -14.29 0.53
C VAL A 239 0.71 -15.04 -0.71
N VAL A 240 -0.25 -14.48 -1.47
CA VAL A 240 -0.72 -15.10 -2.72
C VAL A 240 0.42 -15.23 -3.73
N ASP A 241 1.23 -14.19 -3.94
CA ASP A 241 2.35 -14.21 -4.88
C ASP A 241 3.39 -15.28 -4.48
N VAL A 242 3.73 -15.35 -3.19
CA VAL A 242 4.71 -16.33 -2.66
C VAL A 242 4.18 -17.76 -2.78
N VAL A 243 2.93 -18.01 -2.40
CA VAL A 243 2.33 -19.36 -2.43
C VAL A 243 2.10 -19.84 -3.86
N SER A 244 1.60 -18.96 -4.75
CA SER A 244 1.37 -19.30 -6.15
C SER A 244 2.67 -19.48 -6.94
N ARG A 245 3.79 -18.94 -6.43
CA ARG A 245 5.09 -18.94 -7.12
C ARG A 245 4.98 -18.43 -8.56
N ARG A 246 4.14 -17.39 -8.77
CA ARG A 246 3.96 -16.83 -10.10
C ARG A 246 5.31 -16.43 -10.71
N ASP A 247 5.46 -16.61 -12.00
CA ASP A 247 6.64 -16.12 -12.70
C ASP A 247 6.48 -14.60 -12.98
N PRO A 248 7.45 -13.77 -12.58
CA PRO A 248 7.52 -12.39 -13.02
C PRO A 248 7.95 -12.34 -14.50
N THR A 249 8.01 -11.13 -15.07
CA THR A 249 8.66 -10.93 -16.36
C THR A 249 10.13 -11.28 -16.23
N LEU A 250 10.51 -12.47 -16.70
CA LEU A 250 11.90 -12.93 -16.74
C LEU A 250 12.54 -12.51 -18.05
N GLY A 251 13.81 -12.18 -18.01
CA GLY A 251 14.67 -11.93 -19.14
C GLY A 251 15.83 -12.93 -19.18
N ARG A 252 16.87 -12.60 -19.93
CA ARG A 252 18.14 -13.35 -19.87
C ARG A 252 18.83 -13.04 -18.54
N GLN A 253 19.65 -13.97 -18.06
CA GLN A 253 20.54 -13.72 -16.93
C GLN A 253 21.47 -12.57 -17.26
N GLU A 254 21.73 -11.72 -16.28
CA GLU A 254 22.59 -10.54 -16.37
C GLU A 254 23.79 -10.65 -15.44
N THR A 255 24.92 -10.14 -15.89
CA THR A 255 26.19 -10.13 -15.14
C THR A 255 26.45 -8.78 -14.47
N SER A 256 25.63 -7.76 -14.75
CA SER A 256 25.82 -6.38 -14.31
C SER A 256 26.09 -6.22 -12.80
N VAL A 257 25.40 -6.98 -11.95
CA VAL A 257 25.64 -6.96 -10.50
C VAL A 257 26.99 -7.60 -10.14
N LYS A 258 27.35 -8.71 -10.78
CA LYS A 258 28.67 -9.37 -10.54
C LYS A 258 29.81 -8.48 -10.97
N GLU A 259 29.66 -7.82 -12.10
CA GLU A 259 30.63 -6.85 -12.64
C GLU A 259 30.76 -5.64 -11.71
N ALA A 260 29.66 -5.10 -11.20
CA ALA A 260 29.67 -3.99 -10.26
C ALA A 260 30.38 -4.33 -8.94
N VAL A 261 30.13 -5.51 -8.38
CA VAL A 261 30.82 -6.02 -7.20
C VAL A 261 32.31 -6.18 -7.45
N ALA A 262 32.69 -6.81 -8.57
CA ALA A 262 34.08 -7.03 -8.93
C ALA A 262 34.81 -5.69 -9.11
N TRP A 263 34.22 -4.76 -9.84
CA TRP A 263 34.78 -3.42 -10.06
C TRP A 263 35.03 -2.69 -8.73
N THR A 264 34.09 -2.70 -7.83
CA THR A 264 34.23 -2.03 -6.53
C THR A 264 35.34 -2.65 -5.69
N ARG A 265 35.47 -4.00 -5.66
CA ARG A 265 36.55 -4.71 -4.96
C ARG A 265 37.92 -4.33 -5.47
N GLU A 266 38.06 -4.12 -6.77
CA GLU A 266 39.31 -3.71 -7.41
C GLU A 266 39.70 -2.25 -7.09
N HIS A 267 38.71 -1.34 -7.05
CA HIS A 267 38.93 0.12 -6.92
C HIS A 267 38.85 0.66 -5.50
N ARG A 268 38.43 -0.14 -4.53
CA ARG A 268 38.40 0.22 -3.08
C ARG A 268 39.62 -0.25 -2.28
N ARG A 269 40.61 -0.83 -2.95
CA ARG A 269 41.84 -1.29 -2.31
C ARG A 269 42.77 -0.12 -1.95
#